data_c9324af7fe4bf98d24b7836f35afd7fa
#
_entry.id   c9324af7fe4bf98d24b7836f35afd7fa
#
_cell.length_a   1.000
_cell.length_b   1.000
_cell.length_c   1.000
_cell.angle_alpha   90.00
_cell.angle_beta   90.00
_cell.angle_gamma   90.00
#
_symmetry.space_group_name_H-M   'P 1'
#
loop_
_entity.id
_entity.type
_entity.pdbx_description
1 polymer ?
#
loop_
_entity_poly.entity_id
_entity_poly.type
_entity_poly.pdbx_seq_one_letter_code
_entity_poly.pdbx_strand_id
1 'polypeptide(L)'
;MRLKTAEGFEDLFDDVILACHSDQALKILGSEATEAERSVLGNLKYQKNHAVLHTDASLMPRDRSLWGAWNYLSRDYGNTGSPVAVTYHMNDLQGLDSPRPVFVTLNPYQEPAANTVIERFAYDHPLFDQAALDAQSQLAALQGINRTWFAGAYAGYGFHEDGCQAGLSVASALGGGVSWTRDIVPMSAAVRCVDTARAVQLQFERTAPLAALEGQRSAAE
;
A
#
# COMPACT_ATOMS: atom_id res chain seq x y z
N MET A 1 -8.48 19.68 -21.46
CA MET A 1 -9.41 18.72 -20.77
C MET A 1 -10.60 19.49 -20.21
N ARG A 2 -11.83 18.97 -20.34
CA ARG A 2 -13.02 19.53 -19.70
C ARG A 2 -13.31 18.71 -18.45
N LEU A 3 -13.42 19.37 -17.30
CA LEU A 3 -13.76 18.76 -16.03
C LEU A 3 -15.14 19.24 -15.59
N LYS A 4 -15.99 18.31 -15.16
CA LYS A 4 -17.32 18.59 -14.64
C LYS A 4 -17.51 17.92 -13.28
N THR A 5 -17.95 18.66 -12.28
CA THR A 5 -18.29 18.12 -10.97
C THR A 5 -19.77 17.74 -10.87
N ALA A 6 -20.10 16.95 -9.84
CA ALA A 6 -21.48 16.56 -9.56
C ALA A 6 -22.37 17.77 -9.23
N GLU A 7 -21.79 18.83 -8.65
CA GLU A 7 -22.46 20.08 -8.31
C GLU A 7 -22.67 21.00 -9.52
N GLY A 8 -22.21 20.58 -10.72
CA GLY A 8 -22.41 21.31 -11.96
C GLY A 8 -21.32 22.35 -12.28
N PHE A 9 -20.22 22.40 -11.50
CA PHE A 9 -19.05 23.16 -11.92
C PHE A 9 -18.47 22.56 -13.19
N GLU A 10 -18.09 23.39 -14.15
CA GLU A 10 -17.46 22.96 -15.40
C GLU A 10 -16.37 23.96 -15.78
N ASP A 11 -15.16 23.45 -16.07
CA ASP A 11 -14.03 24.28 -16.49
C ASP A 11 -13.09 23.49 -17.43
N LEU A 12 -12.18 24.21 -18.06
CA LEU A 12 -11.17 23.71 -18.99
C LEU A 12 -9.78 23.79 -18.37
N PHE A 13 -9.05 22.69 -18.43
CA PHE A 13 -7.69 22.57 -17.93
C PHE A 13 -6.77 22.04 -19.03
N ASP A 14 -5.50 22.45 -19.00
CA ASP A 14 -4.48 21.93 -19.92
C ASP A 14 -4.17 20.48 -19.63
N ASP A 15 -3.99 20.13 -18.37
CA ASP A 15 -3.70 18.79 -17.91
C ASP A 15 -4.55 18.42 -16.70
N VAL A 16 -4.85 17.12 -16.52
CA VAL A 16 -5.59 16.58 -15.37
C VAL A 16 -4.78 15.47 -14.74
N ILE A 17 -4.59 15.55 -13.42
CA ILE A 17 -3.91 14.52 -12.63
C ILE A 17 -4.96 13.77 -11.80
N LEU A 18 -5.13 12.48 -12.03
CA LEU A 18 -5.99 11.61 -11.26
C LEU A 18 -5.17 10.96 -10.13
N ALA A 19 -5.12 11.66 -8.99
CA ALA A 19 -4.38 11.24 -7.79
C ALA A 19 -5.32 10.50 -6.81
N CYS A 20 -5.99 9.47 -7.28
CA CYS A 20 -6.96 8.65 -6.56
C CYS A 20 -6.73 7.18 -6.87
N HIS A 21 -7.54 6.25 -6.35
CA HIS A 21 -7.46 4.84 -6.72
C HIS A 21 -7.70 4.64 -8.22
N SER A 22 -7.10 3.60 -8.81
CA SER A 22 -7.22 3.32 -10.25
C SER A 22 -8.66 3.05 -10.69
N ASP A 23 -9.46 2.37 -9.88
CA ASP A 23 -10.88 2.13 -10.10
C ASP A 23 -11.71 3.42 -10.04
N GLN A 24 -11.35 4.33 -9.13
CA GLN A 24 -11.95 5.67 -9.04
C GLN A 24 -11.57 6.51 -10.26
N ALA A 25 -10.31 6.44 -10.70
CA ALA A 25 -9.86 7.11 -11.92
C ALA A 25 -10.67 6.64 -13.14
N LEU A 26 -10.86 5.33 -13.32
CA LEU A 26 -11.71 4.77 -14.38
C LEU A 26 -13.16 5.23 -14.26
N LYS A 27 -13.70 5.32 -13.06
CA LYS A 27 -15.06 5.83 -12.81
C LYS A 27 -15.19 7.30 -13.21
N ILE A 28 -14.16 8.12 -12.93
CA ILE A 28 -14.13 9.55 -13.30
C ILE A 28 -14.04 9.68 -14.82
N LEU A 29 -13.20 8.92 -15.49
CA LEU A 29 -13.06 8.93 -16.94
C LEU A 29 -14.33 8.41 -17.65
N GLY A 30 -15.04 7.46 -17.07
CA GLY A 30 -16.29 6.93 -17.59
C GLY A 30 -16.16 6.38 -19.02
N SER A 31 -17.00 6.88 -19.93
CA SER A 31 -16.96 6.51 -21.36
C SER A 31 -15.72 7.01 -22.09
N GLU A 32 -15.11 8.09 -21.63
CA GLU A 32 -13.95 8.72 -22.25
C GLU A 32 -12.63 7.97 -21.99
N ALA A 33 -12.62 6.99 -21.06
CA ALA A 33 -11.46 6.14 -20.84
C ALA A 33 -11.07 5.40 -22.13
N THR A 34 -9.81 5.43 -22.48
CA THR A 34 -9.26 4.66 -23.61
C THR A 34 -9.21 3.17 -23.29
N GLU A 35 -9.05 2.33 -24.31
CA GLU A 35 -8.85 0.88 -24.14
C GLU A 35 -7.61 0.58 -23.28
N ALA A 36 -6.51 1.31 -23.52
CA ALA A 36 -5.28 1.16 -22.76
C ALA A 36 -5.48 1.51 -21.27
N GLU A 37 -6.17 2.61 -20.96
CA GLU A 37 -6.50 2.99 -19.59
C GLU A 37 -7.39 1.95 -18.91
N ARG A 38 -8.41 1.45 -19.60
CA ARG A 38 -9.27 0.37 -19.05
C ARG A 38 -8.47 -0.90 -18.77
N SER A 39 -7.62 -1.30 -19.70
CA SER A 39 -6.79 -2.49 -19.57
C SER A 39 -5.82 -2.38 -18.39
N VAL A 40 -5.09 -1.28 -18.27
CA VAL A 40 -4.06 -1.10 -17.24
C VAL A 40 -4.70 -0.83 -15.89
N LEU A 41 -5.53 0.22 -15.78
CA LEU A 41 -6.11 0.63 -14.49
C LEU A 41 -7.11 -0.40 -13.96
N GLY A 42 -7.81 -1.13 -14.83
CA GLY A 42 -8.77 -2.16 -14.46
C GLY A 42 -8.14 -3.44 -13.88
N ASN A 43 -6.85 -3.67 -14.14
CA ASN A 43 -6.10 -4.78 -13.56
C ASN A 43 -5.52 -4.45 -12.17
N LEU A 44 -5.52 -3.16 -11.77
CA LEU A 44 -5.13 -2.71 -10.44
C LEU A 44 -6.34 -2.79 -9.51
N LYS A 45 -6.59 -3.95 -8.94
CA LYS A 45 -7.76 -4.26 -8.12
C LYS A 45 -7.56 -3.83 -6.67
N TYR A 46 -8.68 -3.76 -5.94
CA TYR A 46 -8.70 -3.40 -4.52
C TYR A 46 -9.45 -4.45 -3.72
N GLN A 47 -8.95 -4.69 -2.51
CA GLN A 47 -9.58 -5.53 -1.51
C GLN A 47 -10.14 -4.67 -0.40
N LYS A 48 -11.42 -4.88 -0.07
CA LYS A 48 -12.04 -4.24 1.09
C LYS A 48 -11.49 -4.83 2.37
N ASN A 49 -11.06 -3.96 3.27
CA ASN A 49 -10.60 -4.31 4.59
C ASN A 49 -11.40 -3.53 5.63
N HIS A 50 -11.78 -4.22 6.71
CA HIS A 50 -12.40 -3.59 7.86
C HIS A 50 -11.33 -3.24 8.87
N ALA A 51 -11.25 -1.97 9.24
CA ALA A 51 -10.33 -1.48 10.26
C ALA A 51 -11.13 -1.06 11.50
N VAL A 52 -10.67 -1.48 12.67
CA VAL A 52 -11.25 -1.08 13.96
C VAL A 52 -10.19 -0.36 14.77
N LEU A 53 -10.46 0.89 15.14
CA LEU A 53 -9.67 1.66 16.10
C LEU A 53 -10.22 1.35 17.51
N HIS A 54 -9.36 0.85 18.39
CA HIS A 54 -9.78 0.37 19.71
C HIS A 54 -8.67 0.42 20.76
N THR A 55 -9.01 0.10 22.02
CA THR A 55 -8.08 0.00 23.14
C THR A 55 -8.04 -1.41 23.76
N ASP A 56 -8.59 -2.41 23.09
CA ASP A 56 -8.64 -3.80 23.56
C ASP A 56 -7.31 -4.52 23.32
N ALA A 57 -6.56 -4.77 24.39
CA ALA A 57 -5.28 -5.49 24.32
C ALA A 57 -5.45 -7.01 24.16
N SER A 58 -6.66 -7.56 24.22
CA SER A 58 -6.87 -9.01 24.05
C SER A 58 -6.57 -9.53 22.65
N LEU A 59 -6.50 -8.63 21.65
CA LEU A 59 -6.13 -8.95 20.28
C LEU A 59 -4.62 -8.97 20.07
N MET A 60 -3.84 -8.59 21.07
CA MET A 60 -2.37 -8.59 21.05
C MET A 60 -1.82 -9.91 21.62
N PRO A 61 -0.55 -10.23 21.40
CA PRO A 61 0.11 -11.35 22.07
C PRO A 61 -0.06 -11.26 23.59
N ARG A 62 -0.27 -12.40 24.25
CA ARG A 62 -0.45 -12.46 25.73
C ARG A 62 0.77 -11.93 26.48
N ASP A 63 1.96 -12.23 25.98
CA ASP A 63 3.20 -11.69 26.50
C ASP A 63 3.48 -10.32 25.90
N ARG A 64 3.49 -9.29 26.73
CA ARG A 64 3.73 -7.91 26.29
C ARG A 64 5.14 -7.70 25.72
N SER A 65 6.10 -8.51 26.08
CA SER A 65 7.47 -8.44 25.53
C SER A 65 7.51 -8.77 24.02
N LEU A 66 6.48 -9.45 23.50
CA LEU A 66 6.32 -9.80 22.10
C LEU A 66 5.54 -8.75 21.30
N TRP A 67 5.09 -7.67 21.93
CA TRP A 67 4.36 -6.63 21.20
C TRP A 67 5.28 -5.89 20.27
N GLY A 68 4.96 -5.95 18.99
CA GLY A 68 5.59 -5.12 17.98
C GLY A 68 4.65 -3.99 17.53
N ALA A 69 5.18 -3.03 16.78
CA ALA A 69 4.34 -2.01 16.14
C ALA A 69 3.32 -2.66 15.17
N TRP A 70 3.65 -3.82 14.60
CA TRP A 70 2.83 -4.64 13.71
C TRP A 70 2.75 -6.06 14.22
N ASN A 71 1.54 -6.56 14.45
CA ASN A 71 1.32 -7.91 14.97
C ASN A 71 0.38 -8.66 14.04
N TYR A 72 0.89 -9.75 13.44
CA TYR A 72 0.14 -10.62 12.57
C TYR A 72 -0.49 -11.76 13.35
N LEU A 73 -1.77 -12.02 13.14
CA LEU A 73 -2.47 -13.17 13.67
C LEU A 73 -3.03 -13.98 12.50
N SER A 74 -2.61 -15.25 12.37
CA SER A 74 -3.17 -16.22 11.45
C SER A 74 -3.77 -17.37 12.26
N ARG A 75 -4.96 -17.85 11.84
CA ARG A 75 -5.59 -19.04 12.44
C ARG A 75 -5.06 -20.34 11.86
N ASP A 76 -4.67 -20.31 10.59
CA ASP A 76 -4.27 -21.50 9.83
C ASP A 76 -2.81 -21.37 9.41
N TYR A 77 -1.93 -21.98 10.21
CA TYR A 77 -0.51 -22.01 9.90
C TYR A 77 -0.28 -22.83 8.61
N GLY A 78 0.15 -22.18 7.54
CA GLY A 78 0.48 -22.84 6.26
C GLY A 78 -0.60 -22.75 5.17
N ASN A 79 -1.77 -22.20 5.44
CA ASN A 79 -2.77 -21.95 4.39
C ASN A 79 -2.66 -20.50 3.89
N THR A 80 -2.02 -20.32 2.73
CA THR A 80 -1.78 -19.02 2.12
C THR A 80 -3.07 -18.29 1.65
N GLY A 81 -4.21 -18.96 1.66
CA GLY A 81 -5.51 -18.41 1.28
C GLY A 81 -6.36 -17.91 2.44
N SER A 82 -5.95 -18.13 3.70
CA SER A 82 -6.72 -17.67 4.85
C SER A 82 -6.54 -16.16 5.07
N PRO A 83 -7.63 -15.44 5.41
CA PRO A 83 -7.52 -14.04 5.81
C PRO A 83 -6.52 -13.90 6.97
N VAL A 84 -5.82 -12.79 7.02
CA VAL A 84 -4.89 -12.45 8.09
C VAL A 84 -5.42 -11.23 8.83
N ALA A 85 -5.45 -11.30 10.17
CA ALA A 85 -5.69 -10.13 10.99
C ALA A 85 -4.34 -9.45 11.31
N VAL A 86 -4.31 -8.13 11.21
CA VAL A 86 -3.13 -7.33 11.52
C VAL A 86 -3.53 -6.31 12.57
N THR A 87 -2.84 -6.32 13.71
CA THR A 87 -3.02 -5.30 14.76
C THR A 87 -1.80 -4.40 14.83
N TYR A 88 -2.02 -3.12 14.59
CA TYR A 88 -1.01 -2.06 14.73
C TYR A 88 -1.07 -1.51 16.16
N HIS A 89 0.08 -1.46 16.84
CA HIS A 89 0.23 -0.77 18.13
C HIS A 89 0.60 0.68 17.85
N MET A 90 -0.40 1.57 17.91
CA MET A 90 -0.27 2.94 17.44
C MET A 90 0.66 3.77 18.33
N ASN A 91 0.77 3.44 19.64
CA ASN A 91 1.69 4.12 20.54
C ASN A 91 3.14 3.98 20.07
N ASP A 92 3.54 2.77 19.68
CA ASP A 92 4.89 2.51 19.16
C ASP A 92 5.06 3.06 17.75
N LEU A 93 4.04 2.86 16.90
CA LEU A 93 4.10 3.22 15.48
C LEU A 93 4.17 4.75 15.27
N GLN A 94 3.47 5.52 16.11
CA GLN A 94 3.36 6.98 15.98
C GLN A 94 3.99 7.75 17.16
N GLY A 95 4.60 7.06 18.13
CA GLY A 95 5.17 7.69 19.32
C GLY A 95 4.12 8.41 20.17
N LEU A 96 2.92 7.84 20.30
CA LEU A 96 1.83 8.48 21.02
C LEU A 96 2.09 8.44 22.54
N ASP A 97 2.10 9.61 23.17
CA ASP A 97 2.08 9.74 24.63
C ASP A 97 0.64 9.58 25.14
N SER A 98 0.21 8.33 25.25
CA SER A 98 -1.13 7.97 25.74
C SER A 98 -1.02 7.00 26.91
N PRO A 99 -1.77 7.22 28.01
CA PRO A 99 -1.79 6.32 29.16
C PRO A 99 -2.43 4.96 28.85
N ARG A 100 -3.17 4.87 27.75
CA ARG A 100 -3.79 3.63 27.26
C ARG A 100 -3.20 3.22 25.95
N PRO A 101 -3.01 1.92 25.70
CA PRO A 101 -2.61 1.45 24.38
C PRO A 101 -3.74 1.73 23.39
N VAL A 102 -3.36 2.17 22.19
CA VAL A 102 -4.26 2.41 21.06
C VAL A 102 -3.89 1.45 19.95
N PHE A 103 -4.88 0.77 19.42
CA PHE A 103 -4.69 -0.23 18.36
C PHE A 103 -5.56 0.09 17.14
N VAL A 104 -5.06 -0.28 15.98
CA VAL A 104 -5.85 -0.43 14.76
C VAL A 104 -5.74 -1.88 14.33
N THR A 105 -6.85 -2.62 14.31
CA THR A 105 -6.88 -4.00 13.82
C THR A 105 -7.59 -4.07 12.47
N LEU A 106 -6.89 -4.59 11.47
CA LEU A 106 -7.47 -4.93 10.17
C LEU A 106 -8.02 -6.35 10.21
N ASN A 107 -9.25 -6.50 9.72
CA ASN A 107 -9.94 -7.78 9.56
C ASN A 107 -9.87 -8.65 10.84
N PRO A 108 -10.30 -8.16 11.99
CA PRO A 108 -10.19 -8.89 13.24
C PRO A 108 -10.93 -10.23 13.18
N TYR A 109 -10.28 -11.32 13.58
CA TYR A 109 -10.94 -12.62 13.71
C TYR A 109 -11.91 -12.67 14.90
N GLN A 110 -11.62 -11.87 15.91
CA GLN A 110 -12.45 -11.65 17.06
C GLN A 110 -12.65 -10.14 17.19
N GLU A 111 -13.90 -9.74 17.30
CA GLU A 111 -14.23 -8.33 17.49
C GLU A 111 -13.66 -7.83 18.83
N PRO A 112 -13.08 -6.64 18.86
CA PRO A 112 -12.73 -5.98 20.11
C PRO A 112 -13.98 -5.81 21.01
N ALA A 113 -13.80 -5.82 22.32
CA ALA A 113 -14.89 -5.57 23.26
C ALA A 113 -15.58 -4.22 22.93
N ALA A 114 -16.90 -4.22 22.87
CA ALA A 114 -17.68 -3.09 22.34
C ALA A 114 -17.38 -1.74 23.06
N ASN A 115 -17.08 -1.79 24.35
CA ASN A 115 -16.74 -0.62 25.16
C ASN A 115 -15.31 -0.11 24.95
N THR A 116 -14.49 -0.81 24.15
CA THR A 116 -13.11 -0.43 23.82
C THR A 116 -13.00 0.11 22.40
N VAL A 117 -14.04 -0.06 21.59
CA VAL A 117 -14.07 0.42 20.21
C VAL A 117 -14.23 1.93 20.19
N ILE A 118 -13.36 2.61 19.47
CA ILE A 118 -13.39 4.06 19.25
C ILE A 118 -14.10 4.36 17.94
N GLU A 119 -13.67 3.69 16.85
CA GLU A 119 -14.19 3.97 15.50
C GLU A 119 -14.01 2.74 14.59
N ARG A 120 -14.82 2.66 13.52
CA ARG A 120 -14.75 1.61 12.52
C ARG A 120 -14.65 2.22 11.13
N PHE A 121 -13.77 1.68 10.31
CA PHE A 121 -13.53 2.15 8.95
C PHE A 121 -13.59 0.99 7.96
N ALA A 122 -13.98 1.30 6.73
CA ALA A 122 -13.81 0.42 5.59
C ALA A 122 -12.78 1.05 4.65
N TYR A 123 -11.69 0.34 4.38
CA TYR A 123 -10.64 0.77 3.46
C TYR A 123 -10.53 -0.19 2.29
N ASP A 124 -10.27 0.37 1.13
CA ASP A 124 -9.93 -0.40 -0.06
C ASP A 124 -8.39 -0.34 -0.22
N HIS A 125 -7.73 -1.49 -0.11
CA HIS A 125 -6.29 -1.59 -0.30
C HIS A 125 -5.95 -2.23 -1.64
N PRO A 126 -4.90 -1.77 -2.35
CA PRO A 126 -4.46 -2.38 -3.58
C PRO A 126 -4.14 -3.87 -3.38
N LEU A 127 -4.58 -4.69 -4.32
CA LEU A 127 -4.28 -6.12 -4.37
C LEU A 127 -3.18 -6.35 -5.40
N PHE A 128 -2.03 -6.87 -4.96
CA PHE A 128 -0.86 -7.09 -5.79
C PHE A 128 -0.83 -8.54 -6.28
N ASP A 129 -1.70 -8.87 -7.25
CA ASP A 129 -1.63 -10.11 -8.00
C ASP A 129 -0.74 -9.95 -9.26
N GLN A 130 -0.52 -11.03 -10.02
CA GLN A 130 0.31 -10.97 -11.22
C GLN A 130 -0.25 -9.96 -12.24
N ALA A 131 -1.57 -9.86 -12.37
CA ALA A 131 -2.19 -8.92 -13.29
C ALA A 131 -1.91 -7.45 -12.87
N ALA A 132 -1.89 -7.17 -11.57
CA ALA A 132 -1.52 -5.86 -11.05
C ALA A 132 -0.05 -5.53 -11.31
N LEU A 133 0.87 -6.50 -11.14
CA LEU A 133 2.31 -6.31 -11.44
C LEU A 133 2.54 -6.06 -12.92
N ASP A 134 1.85 -6.80 -13.78
CA ASP A 134 1.91 -6.60 -15.23
C ASP A 134 1.35 -5.23 -15.64
N ALA A 135 0.25 -4.79 -15.00
CA ALA A 135 -0.35 -3.48 -15.21
C ALA A 135 0.57 -2.34 -14.75
N GLN A 136 1.24 -2.48 -13.60
CA GLN A 136 2.21 -1.48 -13.13
C GLN A 136 3.30 -1.23 -14.19
N SER A 137 3.76 -2.28 -14.89
CA SER A 137 4.76 -2.14 -15.94
C SER A 137 4.32 -1.25 -17.12
N GLN A 138 3.03 -1.07 -17.29
CA GLN A 138 2.42 -0.33 -18.39
C GLN A 138 1.95 1.08 -17.99
N LEU A 139 1.94 1.41 -16.68
CA LEU A 139 1.49 2.73 -16.20
C LEU A 139 2.25 3.90 -16.81
N ALA A 140 3.54 3.74 -17.06
CA ALA A 140 4.37 4.79 -17.65
C ALA A 140 3.90 5.17 -19.05
N ALA A 141 3.38 4.21 -19.83
CA ALA A 141 2.90 4.43 -21.19
C ALA A 141 1.56 5.19 -21.24
N LEU A 142 0.84 5.28 -20.12
CA LEU A 142 -0.40 6.04 -20.05
C LEU A 142 -0.18 7.52 -19.74
N GLN A 143 0.98 7.86 -19.14
CA GLN A 143 1.22 9.20 -18.61
C GLN A 143 1.23 10.27 -19.70
N GLY A 144 0.43 11.32 -19.53
CA GLY A 144 0.32 12.44 -20.43
C GLY A 144 -0.47 12.16 -21.72
N ILE A 145 -0.91 10.92 -21.95
CA ILE A 145 -1.79 10.61 -23.08
C ILE A 145 -3.11 11.34 -22.87
N ASN A 146 -3.57 12.04 -23.91
CA ASN A 146 -4.75 12.92 -23.82
C ASN A 146 -4.67 13.91 -22.65
N ARG A 147 -3.47 14.36 -22.27
CA ARG A 147 -3.24 15.27 -21.13
C ARG A 147 -3.79 14.77 -19.81
N THR A 148 -3.82 13.46 -19.63
CA THR A 148 -4.26 12.78 -18.41
C THR A 148 -3.08 12.08 -17.74
N TRP A 149 -2.98 12.26 -16.43
CA TRP A 149 -1.89 11.74 -15.61
C TRP A 149 -2.46 10.96 -14.44
N PHE A 150 -1.76 9.92 -14.03
CA PHE A 150 -2.19 9.03 -12.97
C PHE A 150 -1.11 8.97 -11.89
N ALA A 151 -1.51 9.17 -10.62
CA ALA A 151 -0.63 9.06 -9.48
C ALA A 151 -1.34 8.34 -8.33
N GLY A 152 -0.64 7.43 -7.67
CA GLY A 152 -1.18 6.71 -6.52
C GLY A 152 -0.24 5.63 -6.03
N ALA A 153 -0.47 5.16 -4.80
CA ALA A 153 0.35 4.11 -4.18
C ALA A 153 0.31 2.78 -4.94
N TYR A 154 -0.71 2.56 -5.76
CA TYR A 154 -0.82 1.40 -6.64
C TYR A 154 0.27 1.33 -7.72
N ALA A 155 1.01 2.42 -7.94
CA ALA A 155 2.15 2.44 -8.85
C ALA A 155 3.40 1.76 -8.27
N GLY A 156 3.41 1.43 -6.97
CA GLY A 156 4.47 0.73 -6.26
C GLY A 156 3.89 -0.37 -5.37
N TYR A 157 4.36 -0.44 -4.13
CA TYR A 157 3.96 -1.47 -3.15
C TYR A 157 2.71 -1.12 -2.32
N GLY A 158 2.09 0.03 -2.57
CA GLY A 158 0.92 0.49 -1.83
C GLY A 158 1.22 1.29 -0.57
N PHE A 159 2.47 1.68 -0.33
CA PHE A 159 2.86 2.51 0.79
C PHE A 159 2.71 4.01 0.49
N HIS A 160 2.76 4.84 1.54
CA HIS A 160 2.69 6.29 1.42
C HIS A 160 3.81 6.84 0.51
N GLU A 161 5.02 6.28 0.62
CA GLU A 161 6.16 6.66 -0.21
C GLU A 161 5.90 6.40 -1.68
N ASP A 162 5.27 5.29 -2.04
CA ASP A 162 4.93 4.98 -3.44
C ASP A 162 3.97 6.01 -4.02
N GLY A 163 2.98 6.44 -3.22
CA GLY A 163 2.07 7.52 -3.62
C GLY A 163 2.79 8.85 -3.80
N CYS A 164 3.71 9.19 -2.89
CA CYS A 164 4.55 10.38 -2.98
C CYS A 164 5.43 10.36 -4.23
N GLN A 165 6.13 9.26 -4.48
CA GLN A 165 7.00 9.09 -5.65
C GLN A 165 6.20 9.17 -6.96
N ALA A 166 5.02 8.57 -7.01
CA ALA A 166 4.13 8.67 -8.17
C ALA A 166 3.73 10.13 -8.46
N GLY A 167 3.35 10.88 -7.41
CA GLY A 167 3.02 12.29 -7.53
C GLY A 167 4.20 13.15 -7.99
N LEU A 168 5.38 12.94 -7.40
CA LEU A 168 6.62 13.64 -7.78
C LEU A 168 7.04 13.34 -9.22
N SER A 169 6.86 12.08 -9.68
CA SER A 169 7.15 11.67 -11.05
C SER A 169 6.28 12.43 -12.05
N VAL A 170 4.96 12.53 -11.78
CA VAL A 170 4.04 13.32 -12.61
C VAL A 170 4.39 14.80 -12.58
N ALA A 171 4.66 15.37 -11.40
CA ALA A 171 5.05 16.77 -11.26
C ALA A 171 6.32 17.08 -12.07
N SER A 172 7.32 16.19 -12.02
CA SER A 172 8.56 16.32 -12.78
C SER A 172 8.30 16.29 -14.29
N ALA A 173 7.43 15.39 -14.76
CA ALA A 173 7.07 15.30 -16.17
C ALA A 173 6.33 16.54 -16.69
N LEU A 174 5.62 17.25 -15.80
CA LEU A 174 4.95 18.53 -16.08
C LEU A 174 5.87 19.75 -15.88
N GLY A 175 7.18 19.52 -15.65
CA GLY A 175 8.17 20.60 -15.45
C GLY A 175 8.21 21.16 -14.03
N GLY A 176 7.48 20.56 -13.09
CA GLY A 176 7.55 20.86 -11.66
C GLY A 176 8.73 20.15 -10.99
N GLY A 177 9.07 20.59 -9.78
CA GLY A 177 10.10 19.92 -8.98
C GLY A 177 10.18 20.51 -7.59
N VAL A 178 10.76 19.74 -6.67
CA VAL A 178 11.02 20.19 -5.30
C VAL A 178 12.53 20.13 -5.04
N SER A 179 13.08 21.19 -4.48
CA SER A 179 14.54 21.38 -4.31
C SER A 179 15.20 20.35 -3.39
N TRP A 180 14.42 19.64 -2.59
CA TRP A 180 14.88 18.62 -1.64
C TRP A 180 14.85 17.19 -2.17
N THR A 181 14.24 16.95 -3.36
CA THR A 181 14.32 15.65 -4.01
C THR A 181 15.51 15.60 -4.94
N ARG A 182 16.54 14.85 -4.57
CA ARG A 182 17.71 14.64 -5.46
C ARG A 182 17.50 13.53 -6.47
N ASP A 183 16.66 12.56 -6.14
CA ASP A 183 16.45 11.33 -6.92
C ASP A 183 14.95 11.02 -7.02
N ILE A 184 14.23 11.75 -7.88
CA ILE A 184 12.88 11.33 -8.27
C ILE A 184 13.05 10.10 -9.17
N VAL A 185 12.60 8.95 -8.68
CA VAL A 185 12.58 7.74 -9.49
C VAL A 185 11.44 7.88 -10.51
N PRO A 186 11.72 7.92 -11.81
CA PRO A 186 10.65 7.95 -12.81
C PRO A 186 9.70 6.77 -12.61
N MET A 187 8.41 6.95 -12.82
CA MET A 187 7.40 5.89 -12.66
C MET A 187 7.76 4.63 -13.49
N SER A 188 8.42 4.80 -14.66
CA SER A 188 8.99 3.71 -15.46
C SER A 188 10.10 2.93 -14.76
N ALA A 189 10.74 3.51 -13.73
CA ALA A 189 11.80 2.83 -12.98
C ALA A 189 11.27 2.25 -11.65
N ALA A 190 10.19 2.81 -11.09
CA ALA A 190 9.45 2.21 -9.97
C ALA A 190 8.86 0.83 -10.36
N VAL A 191 8.61 0.62 -11.63
CA VAL A 191 8.19 -0.66 -12.24
C VAL A 191 9.29 -1.73 -12.26
N ARG A 192 10.47 -1.50 -11.75
CA ARG A 192 11.43 -2.59 -11.49
C ARG A 192 11.05 -3.49 -10.31
N CYS A 193 9.74 -3.66 -10.03
CA CYS A 193 9.24 -4.69 -9.13
C CYS A 193 9.64 -6.13 -9.54
N VAL A 194 10.00 -6.36 -10.81
CA VAL A 194 10.55 -7.65 -11.25
C VAL A 194 11.92 -7.93 -10.63
N ASP A 195 12.72 -6.87 -10.35
CA ASP A 195 14.00 -7.04 -9.66
C ASP A 195 13.85 -7.17 -8.13
N THR A 196 12.73 -6.77 -7.55
CA THR A 196 12.51 -6.88 -6.10
C THR A 196 12.01 -8.26 -5.67
N ALA A 197 11.34 -9.01 -6.54
CA ALA A 197 11.15 -10.44 -6.29
C ALA A 197 12.50 -11.13 -6.13
N ARG A 198 13.49 -10.74 -6.93
CA ARG A 198 14.88 -11.18 -6.81
C ARG A 198 15.59 -10.60 -5.58
N ALA A 199 15.30 -9.35 -5.17
CA ALA A 199 15.83 -8.74 -3.97
C ALA A 199 15.22 -9.32 -2.69
N VAL A 200 13.93 -9.63 -2.69
CA VAL A 200 13.24 -10.36 -1.62
C VAL A 200 13.76 -11.79 -1.54
N GLN A 201 13.97 -12.45 -2.67
CA GLN A 201 14.58 -13.79 -2.72
C GLN A 201 16.02 -13.78 -2.23
N LEU A 202 16.81 -12.74 -2.55
CA LEU A 202 18.16 -12.55 -2.03
C LEU A 202 18.20 -12.20 -0.54
N GLN A 203 17.19 -11.56 0.03
CA GLN A 203 17.07 -11.38 1.48
C GLN A 203 16.69 -12.68 2.20
N PHE A 204 15.84 -13.53 1.61
CA PHE A 204 15.55 -14.86 2.15
C PHE A 204 16.74 -15.82 2.05
N GLU A 205 17.57 -15.74 1.01
CA GLU A 205 18.80 -16.53 0.89
C GLU A 205 19.92 -16.08 1.82
N ARG A 206 19.89 -14.81 2.30
CA ARG A 206 20.86 -14.29 3.28
C ARG A 206 20.54 -14.61 4.73
N THR A 207 19.32 -14.97 5.06
CA THR A 207 18.97 -15.54 6.36
C THR A 207 19.20 -17.05 6.32
N ALA A 208 20.46 -17.47 6.46
CA ALA A 208 20.76 -18.88 6.71
C ALA A 208 19.97 -19.34 7.95
N PRO A 209 19.37 -20.55 7.94
CA PRO A 209 18.62 -21.05 9.08
C PRO A 209 19.52 -21.05 10.32
N LEU A 210 18.97 -20.65 11.46
CA LEU A 210 19.65 -20.57 12.77
C LEU A 210 20.47 -21.85 13.15
N ALA A 211 20.15 -22.99 12.56
CA ALA A 211 20.88 -24.24 12.72
C ALA A 211 22.34 -24.19 12.25
N ALA A 212 22.73 -23.22 11.41
CA ALA A 212 24.11 -23.08 10.96
C ALA A 212 25.01 -22.29 11.96
N LEU A 213 24.42 -21.62 12.94
CA LEU A 213 25.16 -20.83 13.94
C LEU A 213 25.47 -21.61 15.23
N GLU A 214 24.76 -22.71 15.49
CA GLU A 214 25.06 -23.57 16.65
C GLU A 214 26.28 -24.47 16.44
N GLY A 215 26.63 -24.78 15.19
CA GLY A 215 27.83 -25.59 14.88
C GLY A 215 29.17 -24.87 15.05
N GLN A 216 29.20 -23.56 15.18
CA GLN A 216 30.43 -22.78 15.32
C GLN A 216 30.80 -22.46 16.79
N ARG A 217 29.91 -22.71 17.75
CA ARG A 217 30.22 -22.51 19.19
C ARG A 217 30.84 -23.73 19.89
N SER A 218 30.81 -24.90 19.26
CA SER A 218 31.37 -26.13 19.83
C SER A 218 32.81 -26.42 19.42
N ALA A 219 33.47 -25.54 18.64
CA ALA A 219 34.87 -25.74 18.21
C ALA A 219 35.86 -24.74 18.84
N ALA A 220 35.45 -24.05 19.91
CA ALA A 220 36.27 -23.05 20.61
C ALA A 220 36.30 -23.28 22.15
N GLU A 221 36.12 -24.55 22.62
CA GLU A 221 36.47 -24.98 23.97
C GLU A 221 37.57 -26.06 23.92
#